data_5902e38df778c15b902c40228e1c4cdd
#
_entry.id   5902e38df778c15b902c40228e1c4cdd
#
_cell.length_a   1.000
_cell.length_b   1.000
_cell.length_c   1.000
_cell.angle_alpha   90.00
_cell.angle_beta   90.00
_cell.angle_gamma   90.00
#
_symmetry.space_group_name_H-M   'P 1'
#
loop_
_entity.id
_entity.type
_entity.pdbx_description
1 polymer ?
#
loop_
_entity_poly.entity_id
_entity_poly.type
_entity_poly.pdbx_seq_one_letter_code
_entity_poly.pdbx_strand_id
1 'polypeptide(L)'
;MLKILHKDYKDKVKRLLSVMLPIIGTQIAIMGMNFFDASMSGQAGDADLAGAAIGGNIWMPVQTCFAGILLAAMPLIANLLGAGKKEKISTVVRHGMLLAVAFSVLIIVGGVIFLPPFLQGMSLAPEVYHIALWYMAGLGIGVLPFFLITPLRSLVDTLGYTKLSMKIYLLALPVNACLNYVLIFGKLGLPRLGGVGAGVATGITFWLLLVMFAVVVSKLQPFKQYDVLGFVHPVKHLVAEYLRIGVPMGVAIFMETSIFGVVALFIAKFGTEVIAAHQAALNFSSLIYMFPMSFSLALTIVVGVEYGAKNYQGARDYTALGLEMSLFIAMIYMMLELVAREYIALIYTTNPHVIELVKVFIIYAIMWQGGDAVAAPIQGILRGYKDVNATFWCSMLAYWAICLPVGLLLDYKFNNGAFAYWQSLDIGVICSAVVLSLRLILLQRRIKKYEE
;
A
#
# COMPACT_ATOMS: atom_id res chain seq x y z
N MET A 1 28.24 -16.93 26.17
CA MET A 1 27.41 -17.29 25.02
C MET A 1 26.00 -16.70 25.13
N LEU A 2 25.20 -16.98 26.14
CA LEU A 2 23.83 -16.46 26.34
C LEU A 2 23.74 -14.91 26.34
N LYS A 3 24.68 -14.19 26.97
CA LYS A 3 24.73 -12.71 26.97
C LYS A 3 25.02 -12.12 25.59
N ILE A 4 25.80 -12.79 24.74
CA ILE A 4 26.15 -12.37 23.38
C ILE A 4 24.93 -12.58 22.48
N LEU A 5 24.27 -13.74 22.56
CA LEU A 5 23.02 -14.02 21.82
C LEU A 5 21.91 -13.04 22.20
N HIS A 6 21.79 -12.69 23.49
CA HIS A 6 20.77 -11.73 23.95
C HIS A 6 21.06 -10.28 23.47
N LYS A 7 22.34 -9.90 23.37
CA LYS A 7 22.74 -8.58 22.82
C LYS A 7 22.46 -8.50 21.34
N ASP A 8 22.84 -9.52 20.57
CA ASP A 8 22.58 -9.58 19.12
C ASP A 8 21.07 -9.54 18.80
N TYR A 9 20.26 -10.26 19.57
CA TYR A 9 18.79 -10.20 19.45
C TYR A 9 18.24 -8.79 19.70
N LYS A 10 18.66 -8.13 20.79
CA LYS A 10 18.24 -6.75 21.09
C LYS A 10 18.63 -5.76 19.99
N ASP A 11 19.81 -5.90 19.43
CA ASP A 11 20.29 -5.03 18.36
C ASP A 11 19.47 -5.24 17.08
N LYS A 12 19.10 -6.48 16.75
CA LYS A 12 18.20 -6.79 15.61
C LYS A 12 16.80 -6.23 15.83
N VAL A 13 16.22 -6.39 17.04
CA VAL A 13 14.93 -5.78 17.40
C VAL A 13 14.99 -4.26 17.22
N LYS A 14 16.01 -3.61 17.77
CA LYS A 14 16.20 -2.15 17.66
C LYS A 14 16.33 -1.70 16.21
N ARG A 15 17.07 -2.44 15.38
CA ARG A 15 17.22 -2.15 13.96
C ARG A 15 15.90 -2.30 13.21
N LEU A 16 15.16 -3.38 13.42
CA LEU A 16 13.86 -3.59 12.79
C LEU A 16 12.86 -2.49 13.18
N LEU A 17 12.75 -2.17 14.48
CA LEU A 17 11.90 -1.10 14.97
C LEU A 17 12.31 0.28 14.44
N SER A 18 13.61 0.56 14.31
CA SER A 18 14.11 1.83 13.78
C SER A 18 13.75 2.06 12.31
N VAL A 19 13.51 0.99 11.56
CA VAL A 19 13.04 1.04 10.17
C VAL A 19 11.51 1.08 10.13
N MET A 20 10.85 0.20 10.89
CA MET A 20 9.41 -0.02 10.85
C MET A 20 8.60 1.17 11.41
N LEU A 21 8.96 1.68 12.60
CA LEU A 21 8.18 2.75 13.24
C LEU A 21 8.07 4.02 12.39
N PRO A 22 9.15 4.51 11.74
CA PRO A 22 9.01 5.63 10.83
C PRO A 22 8.17 5.31 9.59
N ILE A 23 8.17 4.07 9.09
CA ILE A 23 7.29 3.64 8.00
C ILE A 23 5.83 3.75 8.44
N ILE A 24 5.48 3.30 9.66
CA ILE A 24 4.15 3.50 10.23
C ILE A 24 3.80 5.00 10.27
N GLY A 25 4.70 5.85 10.75
CA GLY A 25 4.49 7.30 10.76
C GLY A 25 4.25 7.89 9.37
N THR A 26 4.92 7.37 8.34
CA THR A 26 4.66 7.74 6.95
C THR A 26 3.26 7.31 6.50
N GLN A 27 2.83 6.10 6.84
CA GLN A 27 1.50 5.61 6.50
C GLN A 27 0.40 6.42 7.20
N ILE A 28 0.60 6.81 8.45
CA ILE A 28 -0.31 7.70 9.19
C ILE A 28 -0.43 9.05 8.46
N ALA A 29 0.69 9.62 7.98
CA ALA A 29 0.64 10.89 7.25
C ALA A 29 -0.12 10.75 5.93
N ILE A 30 0.08 9.66 5.16
CA ILE A 30 -0.64 9.37 3.92
C ILE A 30 -2.15 9.21 4.20
N MET A 31 -2.52 8.47 5.23
CA MET A 31 -3.92 8.31 5.63
C MET A 31 -4.55 9.63 6.08
N GLY A 32 -3.79 10.47 6.79
CA GLY A 32 -4.21 11.81 7.17
C GLY A 32 -4.54 12.69 5.96
N MET A 33 -3.73 12.64 4.89
CA MET A 33 -4.03 13.37 3.65
C MET A 33 -5.34 12.87 3.03
N ASN A 34 -5.51 11.56 2.89
CA ASN A 34 -6.76 10.97 2.35
C ASN A 34 -7.98 11.34 3.20
N PHE A 35 -7.82 11.41 4.53
CA PHE A 35 -8.87 11.83 5.44
C PHE A 35 -9.27 13.30 5.22
N PHE A 36 -8.30 14.21 5.08
CA PHE A 36 -8.59 15.62 4.78
C PHE A 36 -9.24 15.79 3.42
N ASP A 37 -8.76 15.08 2.38
CA ASP A 37 -9.35 15.09 1.05
C ASP A 37 -10.84 14.71 1.10
N ALA A 38 -11.17 13.59 1.75
CA ALA A 38 -12.54 13.10 1.86
C ALA A 38 -13.42 13.97 2.76
N SER A 39 -12.92 14.35 3.95
CA SER A 39 -13.69 15.12 4.94
C SER A 39 -14.03 16.52 4.43
N MET A 40 -13.07 17.20 3.82
CA MET A 40 -13.29 18.56 3.30
C MET A 40 -14.15 18.54 2.01
N SER A 41 -14.01 17.51 1.16
CA SER A 41 -14.91 17.32 0.01
C SER A 41 -16.35 17.08 0.47
N GLY A 42 -16.56 16.30 1.53
CA GLY A 42 -17.88 16.09 2.13
C GLY A 42 -18.50 17.35 2.72
N GLN A 43 -17.68 18.23 3.34
CA GLN A 43 -18.15 19.53 3.84
C GLN A 43 -18.47 20.50 2.71
N ALA A 44 -17.90 20.33 1.52
CA ALA A 44 -18.22 21.15 0.35
C ALA A 44 -19.59 20.82 -0.25
N GLY A 45 -19.97 19.53 -0.27
CA GLY A 45 -21.28 19.07 -0.76
C GLY A 45 -21.30 17.56 -1.03
N ASP A 46 -22.51 16.99 -1.06
CA ASP A 46 -22.70 15.57 -1.31
C ASP A 46 -22.21 15.15 -2.71
N ALA A 47 -22.47 15.98 -3.72
CA ALA A 47 -21.99 15.75 -5.08
C ALA A 47 -20.45 15.83 -5.17
N ASP A 48 -19.83 16.75 -4.42
CA ASP A 48 -18.38 16.90 -4.32
C ASP A 48 -17.73 15.65 -3.71
N LEU A 49 -18.30 15.15 -2.62
CA LEU A 49 -17.84 13.91 -1.98
C LEU A 49 -18.01 12.69 -2.92
N ALA A 50 -19.19 12.57 -3.55
CA ALA A 50 -19.48 11.46 -4.46
C ALA A 50 -18.54 11.45 -5.67
N GLY A 51 -18.32 12.61 -6.30
CA GLY A 51 -17.42 12.76 -7.44
C GLY A 51 -15.97 12.45 -7.09
N ALA A 52 -15.46 12.97 -5.96
CA ALA A 52 -14.12 12.69 -5.46
C ALA A 52 -13.95 11.20 -5.10
N ALA A 53 -14.96 10.58 -4.46
CA ALA A 53 -14.93 9.16 -4.11
C ALA A 53 -14.89 8.25 -5.35
N ILE A 54 -15.69 8.56 -6.38
CA ILE A 54 -15.67 7.81 -7.66
C ILE A 54 -14.29 7.94 -8.31
N GLY A 55 -13.74 9.14 -8.41
CA GLY A 55 -12.41 9.38 -8.95
C GLY A 55 -11.34 8.62 -8.16
N GLY A 56 -11.37 8.69 -6.84
CA GLY A 56 -10.44 7.96 -5.95
C GLY A 56 -10.51 6.45 -6.11
N ASN A 57 -11.72 5.88 -6.23
CA ASN A 57 -11.92 4.44 -6.43
C ASN A 57 -11.41 3.96 -7.79
N ILE A 58 -11.49 4.78 -8.84
CA ILE A 58 -10.89 4.48 -10.15
C ILE A 58 -9.36 4.59 -10.08
N TRP A 59 -8.85 5.61 -9.38
CA TRP A 59 -7.42 5.88 -9.27
C TRP A 59 -6.67 4.81 -8.45
N MET A 60 -7.24 4.34 -7.34
CA MET A 60 -6.59 3.45 -6.38
C MET A 60 -6.02 2.15 -6.99
N PRO A 61 -6.76 1.37 -7.81
CA PRO A 61 -6.22 0.16 -8.43
C PRO A 61 -5.07 0.45 -9.41
N VAL A 62 -5.20 1.51 -10.21
CA VAL A 62 -4.16 1.95 -11.15
C VAL A 62 -2.91 2.35 -10.40
N GLN A 63 -3.06 3.22 -9.39
CA GLN A 63 -1.98 3.69 -8.55
C GLN A 63 -1.22 2.54 -7.87
N THR A 64 -1.95 1.63 -7.23
CA THR A 64 -1.33 0.53 -6.46
C THR A 64 -0.60 -0.46 -7.36
N CYS A 65 -1.13 -0.74 -8.55
CA CYS A 65 -0.48 -1.60 -9.53
C CYS A 65 0.88 -1.04 -9.98
N PHE A 66 0.88 0.17 -10.52
CA PHE A 66 2.10 0.77 -11.08
C PHE A 66 3.10 1.19 -10.00
N ALA A 67 2.64 1.69 -8.86
CA ALA A 67 3.51 1.94 -7.71
C ALA A 67 4.13 0.64 -7.17
N GLY A 68 3.37 -0.45 -7.16
CA GLY A 68 3.86 -1.79 -6.80
C GLY A 68 4.96 -2.29 -7.73
N ILE A 69 4.86 -2.01 -9.04
CA ILE A 69 5.94 -2.30 -10.01
C ILE A 69 7.21 -1.49 -9.66
N LEU A 70 7.05 -0.20 -9.40
CA LEU A 70 8.17 0.69 -9.08
C LEU A 70 8.79 0.39 -7.71
N LEU A 71 8.03 -0.20 -6.78
CA LEU A 71 8.52 -0.62 -5.47
C LEU A 71 9.60 -1.71 -5.56
N ALA A 72 9.79 -2.37 -6.73
CA ALA A 72 10.89 -3.29 -7.00
C ALA A 72 12.28 -2.65 -6.77
N ALA A 73 12.40 -1.33 -6.80
CA ALA A 73 13.60 -0.61 -6.40
C ALA A 73 14.08 -1.04 -5.00
N MET A 74 13.16 -1.22 -4.04
CA MET A 74 13.48 -1.52 -2.64
C MET A 74 14.27 -2.83 -2.47
N PRO A 75 13.80 -4.01 -2.89
CA PRO A 75 14.57 -5.25 -2.79
C PRO A 75 15.82 -5.24 -3.67
N LEU A 76 15.81 -4.58 -4.83
CA LEU A 76 17.00 -4.46 -5.67
C LEU A 76 18.09 -3.65 -4.98
N ILE A 77 17.76 -2.48 -4.43
CA ILE A 77 18.71 -1.63 -3.70
C ILE A 77 19.20 -2.34 -2.43
N ALA A 78 18.30 -2.99 -1.67
CA ALA A 78 18.65 -3.71 -0.45
C ALA A 78 19.69 -4.80 -0.72
N ASN A 79 19.49 -5.59 -1.75
CA ASN A 79 20.43 -6.65 -2.14
C ASN A 79 21.77 -6.08 -2.61
N LEU A 80 21.77 -4.99 -3.38
CA LEU A 80 23.01 -4.33 -3.84
C LEU A 80 23.77 -3.71 -2.67
N LEU A 81 23.06 -3.11 -1.73
CA LEU A 81 23.65 -2.53 -0.51
C LEU A 81 24.31 -3.62 0.33
N GLY A 82 23.62 -4.73 0.55
CA GLY A 82 24.16 -5.89 1.27
C GLY A 82 25.39 -6.50 0.57
N ALA A 83 25.34 -6.59 -0.76
CA ALA A 83 26.46 -7.09 -1.58
C ALA A 83 27.66 -6.11 -1.69
N GLY A 84 27.57 -4.93 -1.10
CA GLY A 84 28.61 -3.90 -1.19
C GLY A 84 28.74 -3.21 -2.56
N LYS A 85 27.79 -3.47 -3.50
CA LYS A 85 27.83 -2.95 -4.90
C LYS A 85 27.12 -1.60 -5.01
N LYS A 86 27.60 -0.62 -4.22
CA LYS A 86 26.96 0.70 -4.09
C LYS A 86 26.89 1.48 -5.39
N GLU A 87 27.84 1.31 -6.29
CA GLU A 87 27.89 1.96 -7.59
C GLU A 87 26.71 1.59 -8.51
N LYS A 88 26.13 0.39 -8.32
CA LYS A 88 24.96 -0.08 -9.10
C LYS A 88 23.62 0.44 -8.58
N ILE A 89 23.59 0.99 -7.37
CA ILE A 89 22.34 1.51 -6.76
C ILE A 89 21.82 2.69 -7.59
N SER A 90 22.69 3.61 -8.00
CA SER A 90 22.33 4.72 -8.88
C SER A 90 21.61 4.26 -10.15
N THR A 91 22.14 3.23 -10.77
CA THR A 91 21.57 2.65 -12.01
C THR A 91 20.16 2.12 -11.78
N VAL A 92 19.92 1.40 -10.68
CA VAL A 92 18.56 0.89 -10.33
C VAL A 92 17.57 2.03 -10.14
N VAL A 93 17.96 3.07 -9.37
CA VAL A 93 17.06 4.21 -9.10
C VAL A 93 16.76 4.97 -10.38
N ARG A 94 17.75 5.25 -11.22
CA ARG A 94 17.56 5.95 -12.50
C ARG A 94 16.64 5.17 -13.46
N HIS A 95 16.79 3.83 -13.57
CA HIS A 95 15.89 3.00 -14.37
C HIS A 95 14.48 2.96 -13.77
N GLY A 96 14.34 2.96 -12.42
CA GLY A 96 13.06 3.13 -11.75
C GLY A 96 12.39 4.46 -12.09
N MET A 97 13.13 5.57 -12.13
CA MET A 97 12.61 6.88 -12.55
C MET A 97 12.23 6.90 -14.03
N LEU A 98 13.01 6.25 -14.89
CA LEU A 98 12.67 6.13 -16.31
C LEU A 98 11.34 5.38 -16.50
N LEU A 99 11.15 4.26 -15.79
CA LEU A 99 9.88 3.52 -15.79
C LEU A 99 8.74 4.36 -15.20
N ALA A 100 9.00 5.15 -14.16
CA ALA A 100 8.01 6.06 -13.58
C ALA A 100 7.51 7.09 -14.60
N VAL A 101 8.40 7.66 -15.40
CA VAL A 101 8.03 8.56 -16.52
C VAL A 101 7.21 7.82 -17.56
N ALA A 102 7.65 6.63 -17.99
CA ALA A 102 6.94 5.85 -19.00
C ALA A 102 5.52 5.46 -18.53
N PHE A 103 5.37 5.02 -17.28
CA PHE A 103 4.07 4.70 -16.70
C PHE A 103 3.18 5.94 -16.54
N SER A 104 3.77 7.08 -16.17
CA SER A 104 3.02 8.33 -16.05
C SER A 104 2.44 8.75 -17.41
N VAL A 105 3.25 8.69 -18.46
CA VAL A 105 2.78 8.99 -19.83
C VAL A 105 1.67 8.01 -20.25
N LEU A 106 1.86 6.71 -20.00
CA LEU A 106 0.88 5.68 -20.33
C LEU A 106 -0.46 5.94 -19.62
N ILE A 107 -0.41 6.27 -18.31
CA ILE A 107 -1.61 6.49 -17.50
C ILE A 107 -2.30 7.80 -17.89
N ILE A 108 -1.55 8.87 -18.12
CA ILE A 108 -2.14 10.15 -18.53
C ILE A 108 -2.81 10.02 -19.92
N VAL A 109 -2.12 9.43 -20.89
CA VAL A 109 -2.68 9.21 -22.23
C VAL A 109 -3.89 8.26 -22.16
N GLY A 110 -3.76 7.14 -21.43
CA GLY A 110 -4.88 6.22 -21.21
C GLY A 110 -6.05 6.89 -20.50
N GLY A 111 -5.79 7.71 -19.48
CA GLY A 111 -6.83 8.46 -18.76
C GLY A 111 -7.58 9.44 -19.67
N VAL A 112 -6.87 10.20 -20.49
CA VAL A 112 -7.51 11.13 -21.43
C VAL A 112 -8.42 10.40 -22.43
N ILE A 113 -8.02 9.22 -22.89
CA ILE A 113 -8.77 8.45 -23.91
C ILE A 113 -9.93 7.67 -23.28
N PHE A 114 -9.69 6.94 -22.19
CA PHE A 114 -10.63 5.95 -21.67
C PHE A 114 -11.50 6.44 -20.52
N LEU A 115 -11.08 7.45 -19.75
CA LEU A 115 -11.82 7.90 -18.57
C LEU A 115 -13.18 8.54 -18.95
N PRO A 116 -13.28 9.45 -19.94
CA PRO A 116 -14.57 10.06 -20.26
C PRO A 116 -15.63 9.03 -20.69
N PRO A 117 -15.39 8.11 -21.65
CA PRO A 117 -16.39 7.12 -22.02
C PRO A 117 -16.68 6.11 -20.88
N PHE A 118 -15.71 5.79 -20.04
CA PHE A 118 -15.94 4.95 -18.87
C PHE A 118 -16.90 5.59 -17.86
N LEU A 119 -16.69 6.87 -17.50
CA LEU A 119 -17.58 7.61 -16.61
C LEU A 119 -18.98 7.81 -17.21
N GLN A 120 -19.08 8.03 -18.54
CA GLN A 120 -20.38 8.11 -19.23
C GLN A 120 -21.18 6.80 -19.11
N GLY A 121 -20.48 5.65 -19.22
CA GLY A 121 -21.09 4.33 -19.05
C GLY A 121 -21.65 4.05 -17.64
N MET A 122 -21.21 4.81 -16.63
CA MET A 122 -21.68 4.67 -15.26
C MET A 122 -23.04 5.34 -14.97
N SER A 123 -23.63 6.06 -15.95
CA SER A 123 -24.91 6.76 -15.80
C SER A 123 -25.00 7.67 -14.57
N LEU A 124 -23.91 8.40 -14.29
CA LEU A 124 -23.83 9.32 -13.15
C LEU A 124 -24.68 10.57 -13.35
N ALA A 125 -25.09 11.20 -12.23
CA ALA A 125 -25.68 12.53 -12.30
C ALA A 125 -24.68 13.51 -12.97
N PRO A 126 -25.14 14.45 -13.83
CA PRO A 126 -24.24 15.31 -14.60
C PRO A 126 -23.23 16.08 -13.75
N GLU A 127 -23.63 16.53 -12.58
CA GLU A 127 -22.77 17.23 -11.62
C GLU A 127 -21.66 16.30 -11.07
N VAL A 128 -22.02 15.08 -10.65
CA VAL A 128 -21.08 14.08 -10.12
C VAL A 128 -20.10 13.63 -11.22
N TYR A 129 -20.59 13.44 -12.47
CA TYR A 129 -19.74 13.15 -13.62
C TYR A 129 -18.67 14.24 -13.82
N HIS A 130 -19.11 15.50 -13.83
CA HIS A 130 -18.22 16.64 -14.01
C HIS A 130 -17.15 16.70 -12.91
N ILE A 131 -17.56 16.54 -11.64
CA ILE A 131 -16.65 16.56 -10.51
C ILE A 131 -15.65 15.39 -10.58
N ALA A 132 -16.12 14.17 -10.84
CA ALA A 132 -15.26 13.00 -10.97
C ALA A 132 -14.21 13.15 -12.09
N LEU A 133 -14.64 13.64 -13.27
CA LEU A 133 -13.75 13.87 -14.41
C LEU A 133 -12.66 14.90 -14.07
N TRP A 134 -13.03 16.04 -13.51
CA TRP A 134 -12.09 17.12 -13.20
C TRP A 134 -11.25 16.83 -11.95
N TYR A 135 -11.78 16.07 -10.98
CA TYR A 135 -11.00 15.52 -9.87
C TYR A 135 -9.84 14.64 -10.38
N MET A 136 -10.14 13.73 -11.32
CA MET A 136 -9.15 12.89 -11.97
C MET A 136 -8.15 13.68 -12.82
N ALA A 137 -8.61 14.74 -13.50
CA ALA A 137 -7.72 15.65 -14.23
C ALA A 137 -6.77 16.39 -13.27
N GLY A 138 -7.27 16.84 -12.11
CA GLY A 138 -6.48 17.44 -11.04
C GLY A 138 -5.42 16.48 -10.48
N LEU A 139 -5.81 15.23 -10.20
CA LEU A 139 -4.86 14.17 -9.83
C LEU A 139 -3.86 13.90 -10.93
N GLY A 140 -4.26 14.02 -12.20
CA GLY A 140 -3.40 13.84 -13.37
C GLY A 140 -2.14 14.70 -13.34
N ILE A 141 -2.22 15.91 -12.76
CA ILE A 141 -1.07 16.80 -12.54
C ILE A 141 -0.02 16.12 -11.62
N GLY A 142 -0.49 15.33 -10.68
CA GLY A 142 0.32 14.64 -9.67
C GLY A 142 0.81 13.25 -10.06
N VAL A 143 0.38 12.67 -11.17
CA VAL A 143 0.74 11.29 -11.57
C VAL A 143 2.24 11.13 -11.75
N LEU A 144 2.88 12.03 -12.47
CA LEU A 144 4.32 11.99 -12.71
C LEU A 144 5.13 12.09 -11.40
N PRO A 145 4.93 13.12 -10.56
CA PRO A 145 5.69 13.22 -9.31
C PRO A 145 5.39 12.05 -8.37
N PHE A 146 4.17 11.56 -8.29
CA PHE A 146 3.81 10.40 -7.46
C PHE A 146 4.66 9.16 -7.79
N PHE A 147 4.79 8.82 -9.07
CA PHE A 147 5.59 7.67 -9.47
C PHE A 147 7.09 7.92 -9.35
N LEU A 148 7.58 9.13 -9.59
CA LEU A 148 8.99 9.48 -9.40
C LEU A 148 9.43 9.42 -7.93
N ILE A 149 8.54 9.73 -6.99
CA ILE A 149 8.82 9.62 -5.56
C ILE A 149 9.13 8.18 -5.16
N THR A 150 8.47 7.19 -5.76
CA THR A 150 8.57 5.78 -5.34
C THR A 150 10.01 5.24 -5.36
N PRO A 151 10.79 5.31 -6.45
CA PRO A 151 12.18 4.87 -6.46
C PRO A 151 13.10 5.76 -5.60
N LEU A 152 12.84 7.07 -5.48
CA LEU A 152 13.60 7.97 -4.62
C LEU A 152 13.40 7.64 -3.14
N ARG A 153 12.15 7.43 -2.72
CA ARG A 153 11.81 7.00 -1.37
C ARG A 153 12.39 5.62 -1.07
N SER A 154 12.32 4.68 -2.03
CA SER A 154 12.92 3.35 -1.87
C SER A 154 14.41 3.42 -1.59
N LEU A 155 15.14 4.35 -2.23
CA LEU A 155 16.54 4.61 -1.94
C LEU A 155 16.73 5.10 -0.50
N VAL A 156 15.99 6.14 -0.09
CA VAL A 156 16.11 6.76 1.23
C VAL A 156 15.79 5.74 2.33
N ASP A 157 14.70 5.00 2.17
CA ASP A 157 14.25 4.01 3.16
C ASP A 157 15.21 2.82 3.26
N THR A 158 15.70 2.32 2.13
CA THR A 158 16.62 1.17 2.09
C THR A 158 18.01 1.49 2.65
N LEU A 159 18.45 2.72 2.53
CA LEU A 159 19.69 3.19 3.16
C LEU A 159 19.55 3.40 4.68
N GLY A 160 18.38 3.12 5.26
CA GLY A 160 18.09 3.20 6.70
C GLY A 160 17.62 4.56 7.19
N TYR A 161 17.29 5.49 6.28
CA TYR A 161 16.83 6.84 6.62
C TYR A 161 15.30 6.98 6.58
N THR A 162 14.57 5.95 6.99
CA THR A 162 13.09 5.92 7.02
C THR A 162 12.49 7.07 7.85
N LYS A 163 13.20 7.54 8.90
CA LYS A 163 12.81 8.73 9.68
C LYS A 163 12.76 10.00 8.81
N LEU A 164 13.59 10.09 7.79
CA LEU A 164 13.61 11.23 6.88
C LEU A 164 12.39 11.22 5.96
N SER A 165 12.07 10.06 5.39
CA SER A 165 10.83 9.88 4.63
C SER A 165 9.60 10.22 5.47
N MET A 166 9.53 9.74 6.72
CA MET A 166 8.45 10.07 7.65
C MET A 166 8.33 11.60 7.86
N LYS A 167 9.43 12.30 8.11
CA LYS A 167 9.41 13.75 8.30
C LYS A 167 8.93 14.49 7.06
N ILE A 168 9.33 14.05 5.86
CA ILE A 168 8.88 14.63 4.59
C ILE A 168 7.36 14.52 4.46
N TYR A 169 6.80 13.34 4.68
CA TYR A 169 5.35 13.12 4.59
C TYR A 169 4.58 13.85 5.71
N LEU A 170 5.10 13.89 6.94
CA LEU A 170 4.49 14.65 8.03
C LEU A 170 4.51 16.17 7.77
N LEU A 171 5.53 16.70 7.08
CA LEU A 171 5.55 18.11 6.66
C LEU A 171 4.58 18.37 5.49
N ALA A 172 4.40 17.41 4.59
CA ALA A 172 3.47 17.55 3.48
C ALA A 172 2.00 17.49 3.93
N LEU A 173 1.70 16.78 5.02
CA LEU A 173 0.33 16.63 5.53
C LEU A 173 -0.36 17.98 5.83
N PRO A 174 0.17 18.92 6.65
CA PRO A 174 -0.46 20.20 6.86
C PRO A 174 -0.53 21.06 5.60
N VAL A 175 0.44 20.93 4.69
CA VAL A 175 0.40 21.64 3.41
C VAL A 175 -0.75 21.12 2.54
N ASN A 176 -0.94 19.80 2.45
CA ASN A 176 -2.09 19.20 1.78
C ASN A 176 -3.41 19.68 2.40
N ALA A 177 -3.53 19.68 3.73
CA ALA A 177 -4.73 20.19 4.41
C ALA A 177 -4.99 21.67 4.11
N CYS A 178 -3.96 22.52 4.11
CA CYS A 178 -4.09 23.92 3.74
C CYS A 178 -4.50 24.11 2.26
N LEU A 179 -3.90 23.34 1.35
CA LEU A 179 -4.26 23.38 -0.08
C LEU A 179 -5.71 22.92 -0.29
N ASN A 180 -6.14 21.86 0.38
CA ASN A 180 -7.53 21.40 0.37
C ASN A 180 -8.47 22.51 0.84
N TYR A 181 -8.17 23.14 1.99
CA TYR A 181 -8.99 24.22 2.54
C TYR A 181 -9.11 25.39 1.56
N VAL A 182 -8.02 25.81 0.94
CA VAL A 182 -7.99 26.92 0.01
C VAL A 182 -8.72 26.60 -1.30
N LEU A 183 -8.46 25.45 -1.90
CA LEU A 183 -8.97 25.09 -3.22
C LEU A 183 -10.43 24.57 -3.17
N ILE A 184 -10.78 23.79 -2.18
CA ILE A 184 -12.14 23.24 -2.05
C ILE A 184 -13.13 24.37 -1.71
N PHE A 185 -12.79 25.24 -0.76
CA PHE A 185 -13.71 26.29 -0.30
C PHE A 185 -13.55 27.64 -1.00
N GLY A 186 -12.54 27.78 -1.89
CA GLY A 186 -12.35 29.03 -2.64
C GLY A 186 -11.87 30.18 -1.76
N LYS A 187 -10.83 29.96 -0.97
CA LYS A 187 -10.24 30.99 -0.10
C LYS A 187 -9.08 31.72 -0.78
N LEU A 188 -8.62 32.82 -0.18
CA LEU A 188 -7.49 33.61 -0.67
C LEU A 188 -7.68 34.16 -2.11
N GLY A 189 -8.92 34.41 -2.53
CA GLY A 189 -9.23 34.95 -3.87
C GLY A 189 -9.26 33.90 -5.00
N LEU A 190 -9.12 32.62 -4.69
CA LEU A 190 -9.27 31.54 -5.65
C LEU A 190 -10.73 31.10 -5.79
N PRO A 191 -11.15 30.59 -6.97
CA PRO A 191 -12.50 30.08 -7.14
C PRO A 191 -12.72 28.83 -6.28
N ARG A 192 -13.95 28.63 -5.81
CA ARG A 192 -14.37 27.41 -5.13
C ARG A 192 -14.41 26.27 -6.12
N LEU A 193 -13.55 25.28 -5.94
CA LEU A 193 -13.44 24.11 -6.81
C LEU A 193 -14.21 22.88 -6.28
N GLY A 194 -14.66 22.90 -5.01
CA GLY A 194 -15.34 21.76 -4.41
C GLY A 194 -14.47 20.50 -4.42
N GLY A 195 -15.07 19.35 -4.74
CA GLY A 195 -14.37 18.07 -4.82
C GLY A 195 -13.23 18.04 -5.83
N VAL A 196 -13.31 18.82 -6.90
CA VAL A 196 -12.21 18.98 -7.87
C VAL A 196 -10.96 19.55 -7.19
N GLY A 197 -11.15 20.47 -6.23
CA GLY A 197 -10.08 21.08 -5.46
C GLY A 197 -9.23 20.05 -4.69
N ALA A 198 -9.83 18.98 -4.20
CA ALA A 198 -9.11 17.89 -3.53
C ALA A 198 -8.12 17.18 -4.48
N GLY A 199 -8.55 16.87 -5.70
CA GLY A 199 -7.67 16.27 -6.71
C GLY A 199 -6.48 17.16 -7.08
N VAL A 200 -6.73 18.47 -7.24
CA VAL A 200 -5.68 19.47 -7.54
C VAL A 200 -4.73 19.62 -6.35
N ALA A 201 -5.26 19.71 -5.09
CA ALA A 201 -4.46 19.84 -3.88
C ALA A 201 -3.51 18.64 -3.71
N THR A 202 -4.01 17.43 -3.91
CA THR A 202 -3.22 16.21 -3.85
C THR A 202 -2.18 16.16 -4.97
N GLY A 203 -2.54 16.56 -6.19
CA GLY A 203 -1.59 16.69 -7.30
C GLY A 203 -0.43 17.65 -6.98
N ILE A 204 -0.72 18.83 -6.43
CA ILE A 204 0.30 19.82 -6.00
C ILE A 204 1.14 19.25 -4.85
N THR A 205 0.53 18.55 -3.90
CA THR A 205 1.24 17.93 -2.77
C THR A 205 2.25 16.89 -3.25
N PHE A 206 1.96 16.12 -4.30
CA PHE A 206 2.94 15.19 -4.88
C PHE A 206 4.13 15.92 -5.51
N TRP A 207 3.94 17.09 -6.13
CA TRP A 207 5.06 17.92 -6.59
C TRP A 207 5.91 18.42 -5.43
N LEU A 208 5.30 18.87 -4.34
CA LEU A 208 6.03 19.25 -3.14
C LEU A 208 6.87 18.09 -2.59
N LEU A 209 6.28 16.91 -2.45
CA LEU A 209 6.97 15.69 -2.01
C LEU A 209 8.14 15.35 -2.93
N LEU A 210 7.95 15.40 -4.26
CA LEU A 210 9.01 15.16 -5.23
C LEU A 210 10.17 16.13 -5.05
N VAL A 211 9.88 17.43 -4.91
CA VAL A 211 10.93 18.46 -4.70
C VAL A 211 11.69 18.18 -3.39
N MET A 212 10.98 17.83 -2.31
CA MET A 212 11.62 17.51 -1.03
C MET A 212 12.54 16.28 -1.16
N PHE A 213 12.08 15.20 -1.78
CA PHE A 213 12.92 14.02 -2.02
C PHE A 213 14.09 14.33 -2.97
N ALA A 214 13.87 15.10 -4.04
CA ALA A 214 14.93 15.51 -4.96
C ALA A 214 16.02 16.34 -4.26
N VAL A 215 15.63 17.28 -3.39
CA VAL A 215 16.57 18.05 -2.57
C VAL A 215 17.37 17.14 -1.63
N VAL A 216 16.71 16.19 -0.98
CA VAL A 216 17.36 15.22 -0.09
C VAL A 216 18.40 14.41 -0.84
N VAL A 217 18.04 13.80 -1.96
CA VAL A 217 18.95 12.90 -2.69
C VAL A 217 20.07 13.63 -3.42
N SER A 218 19.88 14.92 -3.76
CA SER A 218 20.88 15.71 -4.45
C SER A 218 21.86 16.46 -3.54
N LYS A 219 21.40 16.86 -2.34
CA LYS A 219 22.18 17.73 -1.46
C LYS A 219 22.71 17.07 -0.20
N LEU A 220 21.97 16.08 0.36
CA LEU A 220 22.32 15.47 1.65
C LEU A 220 23.22 14.24 1.47
N GLN A 221 24.20 14.11 2.38
CA GLN A 221 24.94 12.85 2.53
C GLN A 221 24.10 11.86 3.35
N PRO A 222 24.18 10.55 3.05
CA PRO A 222 25.04 9.90 2.04
C PRO A 222 24.42 9.80 0.62
N PHE A 223 23.25 10.41 0.35
CA PHE A 223 22.52 10.20 -0.91
C PHE A 223 23.23 10.85 -2.11
N LYS A 224 23.82 12.03 -1.90
CA LYS A 224 24.53 12.78 -2.96
C LYS A 224 25.56 11.94 -3.70
N GLN A 225 26.24 11.01 -3.02
CA GLN A 225 27.25 10.13 -3.64
C GLN A 225 26.70 9.21 -4.72
N TYR A 226 25.39 8.95 -4.73
CA TYR A 226 24.74 8.07 -5.70
C TYR A 226 24.37 8.79 -7.00
N ASP A 227 24.35 10.13 -7.02
CA ASP A 227 24.00 10.93 -8.20
C ASP A 227 22.80 10.37 -9.01
N VAL A 228 21.68 10.20 -8.34
CA VAL A 228 20.53 9.49 -8.90
C VAL A 228 19.68 10.32 -9.87
N LEU A 229 19.81 11.66 -9.87
CA LEU A 229 19.01 12.54 -10.73
C LEU A 229 19.61 12.72 -12.14
N GLY A 230 20.78 12.13 -12.42
CA GLY A 230 21.41 12.17 -13.74
C GLY A 230 20.58 11.40 -14.77
N PHE A 231 20.66 11.85 -16.03
CA PHE A 231 20.05 11.16 -17.14
C PHE A 231 20.66 9.77 -17.34
N VAL A 232 19.84 8.79 -17.72
CA VAL A 232 20.30 7.44 -18.04
C VAL A 232 19.71 6.98 -19.37
N HIS A 233 20.53 6.39 -20.22
CA HIS A 233 20.03 5.68 -21.39
C HIS A 233 19.39 4.35 -20.95
N PRO A 234 18.21 4.00 -21.50
CA PRO A 234 17.55 2.74 -21.16
C PRO A 234 18.39 1.55 -21.59
N VAL A 235 18.75 0.72 -20.63
CA VAL A 235 19.51 -0.51 -20.88
C VAL A 235 18.54 -1.69 -20.77
N LYS A 236 18.26 -2.35 -21.88
CA LYS A 236 17.21 -3.38 -21.99
C LYS A 236 17.25 -4.46 -20.90
N HIS A 237 18.43 -4.99 -20.58
CA HIS A 237 18.53 -6.06 -19.57
C HIS A 237 18.24 -5.54 -18.15
N LEU A 238 18.57 -4.29 -17.81
CA LEU A 238 18.29 -3.70 -16.51
C LEU A 238 16.80 -3.37 -16.35
N VAL A 239 16.19 -2.85 -17.40
CA VAL A 239 14.73 -2.66 -17.45
C VAL A 239 14.03 -4.01 -17.31
N ALA A 240 14.48 -5.04 -18.02
CA ALA A 240 13.92 -6.38 -17.93
C ALA A 240 14.08 -6.99 -16.51
N GLU A 241 15.24 -6.82 -15.87
CA GLU A 241 15.48 -7.27 -14.49
C GLU A 241 14.53 -6.56 -13.51
N TYR A 242 14.38 -5.23 -13.66
CA TYR A 242 13.48 -4.43 -12.84
C TYR A 242 12.01 -4.88 -13.01
N LEU A 243 11.55 -5.05 -14.25
CA LEU A 243 10.18 -5.49 -14.56
C LEU A 243 9.94 -6.94 -14.14
N ARG A 244 10.94 -7.81 -14.24
CA ARG A 244 10.82 -9.21 -13.79
C ARG A 244 10.50 -9.33 -12.30
N ILE A 245 10.95 -8.38 -11.50
CA ILE A 245 10.63 -8.30 -10.06
C ILE A 245 9.36 -7.45 -9.87
N GLY A 246 9.28 -6.31 -10.54
CA GLY A 246 8.23 -5.32 -10.32
C GLY A 246 6.85 -5.77 -10.79
N VAL A 247 6.75 -6.36 -11.99
CA VAL A 247 5.44 -6.77 -12.54
C VAL A 247 4.74 -7.79 -11.63
N PRO A 248 5.37 -8.89 -11.18
CA PRO A 248 4.74 -9.78 -10.22
C PRO A 248 4.33 -9.08 -8.93
N MET A 249 5.15 -8.13 -8.41
CA MET A 249 4.81 -7.37 -7.20
C MET A 249 3.60 -6.47 -7.42
N GLY A 250 3.58 -5.68 -8.50
CA GLY A 250 2.50 -4.76 -8.78
C GLY A 250 1.18 -5.45 -9.06
N VAL A 251 1.23 -6.54 -9.84
CA VAL A 251 0.02 -7.34 -10.12
C VAL A 251 -0.49 -8.06 -8.86
N ALA A 252 0.40 -8.57 -7.99
CA ALA A 252 -0.01 -9.15 -6.71
C ALA A 252 -0.77 -8.13 -5.85
N ILE A 253 -0.23 -6.92 -5.70
CA ILE A 253 -0.88 -5.84 -4.95
C ILE A 253 -2.22 -5.45 -5.60
N PHE A 254 -2.27 -5.37 -6.93
CA PHE A 254 -3.51 -5.12 -7.66
C PHE A 254 -4.57 -6.20 -7.39
N MET A 255 -4.19 -7.48 -7.44
CA MET A 255 -5.09 -8.60 -7.16
C MET A 255 -5.65 -8.55 -5.72
N GLU A 256 -4.80 -8.20 -4.75
CA GLU A 256 -5.20 -8.04 -3.35
C GLU A 256 -6.12 -6.85 -3.13
N THR A 257 -5.86 -5.72 -3.77
CA THR A 257 -6.67 -4.51 -3.57
C THR A 257 -7.98 -4.54 -4.34
N SER A 258 -7.98 -5.09 -5.56
CA SER A 258 -9.16 -5.14 -6.42
C SER A 258 -10.24 -6.10 -5.91
N ILE A 259 -9.89 -7.16 -5.18
CA ILE A 259 -10.87 -8.11 -4.64
C ILE A 259 -11.86 -7.42 -3.68
N PHE A 260 -11.40 -6.46 -2.89
CA PHE A 260 -12.29 -5.71 -1.98
C PHE A 260 -13.34 -4.89 -2.74
N GLY A 261 -12.96 -4.29 -3.88
CA GLY A 261 -13.90 -3.60 -4.75
C GLY A 261 -14.94 -4.55 -5.35
N VAL A 262 -14.51 -5.73 -5.80
CA VAL A 262 -15.41 -6.76 -6.33
C VAL A 262 -16.36 -7.28 -5.25
N VAL A 263 -15.85 -7.57 -4.05
CA VAL A 263 -16.65 -8.00 -2.91
C VAL A 263 -17.68 -6.92 -2.53
N ALA A 264 -17.31 -5.65 -2.52
CA ALA A 264 -18.25 -4.55 -2.25
C ALA A 264 -19.42 -4.50 -3.25
N LEU A 265 -19.15 -4.77 -4.55
CA LEU A 265 -20.20 -4.86 -5.57
C LEU A 265 -21.20 -6.00 -5.29
N PHE A 266 -20.70 -7.16 -4.86
CA PHE A 266 -21.58 -8.27 -4.50
C PHE A 266 -22.38 -8.01 -3.21
N ILE A 267 -21.78 -7.33 -2.23
CA ILE A 267 -22.47 -6.98 -0.96
C ILE A 267 -23.52 -5.91 -1.20
N ALA A 268 -23.36 -5.01 -2.16
CA ALA A 268 -24.30 -3.93 -2.46
C ALA A 268 -25.73 -4.44 -2.78
N LYS A 269 -25.87 -5.66 -3.31
CA LYS A 269 -27.18 -6.27 -3.60
C LYS A 269 -28.05 -6.55 -2.35
N PHE A 270 -27.45 -6.58 -1.15
CA PHE A 270 -28.14 -6.87 0.10
C PHE A 270 -28.73 -5.63 0.78
N GLY A 271 -28.62 -4.47 0.16
CA GLY A 271 -29.24 -3.23 0.62
C GLY A 271 -28.25 -2.21 1.20
N THR A 272 -28.77 -0.99 1.38
CA THR A 272 -27.97 0.18 1.75
C THR A 272 -27.37 0.08 3.15
N GLU A 273 -28.07 -0.50 4.11
CA GLU A 273 -27.58 -0.67 5.48
C GLU A 273 -26.42 -1.68 5.55
N VAL A 274 -26.50 -2.76 4.78
CA VAL A 274 -25.48 -3.81 4.73
C VAL A 274 -24.20 -3.29 4.07
N ILE A 275 -24.33 -2.57 2.93
CA ILE A 275 -23.15 -1.99 2.28
C ILE A 275 -22.53 -0.87 3.11
N ALA A 276 -23.33 -0.09 3.84
CA ALA A 276 -22.82 0.93 4.76
C ALA A 276 -22.00 0.29 5.90
N ALA A 277 -22.52 -0.79 6.51
CA ALA A 277 -21.83 -1.54 7.55
C ALA A 277 -20.53 -2.18 7.03
N HIS A 278 -20.57 -2.75 5.83
CA HIS A 278 -19.38 -3.29 5.16
C HIS A 278 -18.30 -2.23 4.94
N GLN A 279 -18.68 -1.05 4.43
CA GLN A 279 -17.76 0.05 4.20
C GLN A 279 -17.15 0.58 5.50
N ALA A 280 -17.94 0.68 6.57
CA ALA A 280 -17.44 1.07 7.90
C ALA A 280 -16.37 0.08 8.41
N ALA A 281 -16.65 -1.23 8.32
CA ALA A 281 -15.72 -2.27 8.74
C ALA A 281 -14.44 -2.27 7.87
N LEU A 282 -14.55 -2.14 6.54
CA LEU A 282 -13.39 -2.05 5.65
C LEU A 282 -12.54 -0.81 5.91
N ASN A 283 -13.18 0.34 6.13
CA ASN A 283 -12.48 1.59 6.39
C ASN A 283 -11.64 1.47 7.67
N PHE A 284 -12.24 0.93 8.75
CA PHE A 284 -11.51 0.69 9.99
C PHE A 284 -10.38 -0.32 9.81
N SER A 285 -10.64 -1.44 9.12
CA SER A 285 -9.62 -2.47 8.85
C SER A 285 -8.44 -1.93 8.04
N SER A 286 -8.68 -0.98 7.13
CA SER A 286 -7.63 -0.33 6.36
C SER A 286 -6.67 0.49 7.24
N LEU A 287 -7.16 1.06 8.35
CA LEU A 287 -6.30 1.73 9.34
C LEU A 287 -5.36 0.73 10.02
N ILE A 288 -5.87 -0.43 10.37
CA ILE A 288 -5.08 -1.47 11.04
C ILE A 288 -4.08 -2.14 10.09
N TYR A 289 -4.43 -2.28 8.81
CA TYR A 289 -3.56 -2.84 7.77
C TYR A 289 -2.20 -2.13 7.64
N MET A 290 -2.10 -0.87 8.07
CA MET A 290 -0.81 -0.17 8.05
C MET A 290 0.28 -0.87 8.89
N PHE A 291 -0.08 -1.64 9.94
CA PHE A 291 0.89 -2.39 10.74
C PHE A 291 1.52 -3.54 9.95
N PRO A 292 0.76 -4.55 9.44
CA PRO A 292 1.35 -5.62 8.65
C PRO A 292 2.04 -5.12 7.38
N MET A 293 1.52 -4.08 6.72
CA MET A 293 2.17 -3.44 5.58
C MET A 293 3.54 -2.84 5.96
N SER A 294 3.64 -2.18 7.10
CA SER A 294 4.90 -1.60 7.58
C SER A 294 5.94 -2.68 7.93
N PHE A 295 5.50 -3.80 8.51
CA PHE A 295 6.36 -4.98 8.68
C PHE A 295 6.85 -5.51 7.34
N SER A 296 5.97 -5.63 6.36
CA SER A 296 6.31 -6.11 5.02
C SER A 296 7.41 -5.27 4.38
N LEU A 297 7.28 -3.94 4.42
CA LEU A 297 8.28 -3.02 3.87
C LEU A 297 9.60 -3.08 4.66
N ALA A 298 9.56 -3.06 5.98
CA ALA A 298 10.74 -3.12 6.82
C ALA A 298 11.51 -4.44 6.62
N LEU A 299 10.79 -5.56 6.55
CA LEU A 299 11.38 -6.89 6.30
C LEU A 299 11.95 -7.01 4.89
N THR A 300 11.33 -6.40 3.88
CA THR A 300 11.91 -6.32 2.53
C THR A 300 13.30 -5.68 2.56
N ILE A 301 13.48 -4.65 3.38
CA ILE A 301 14.77 -3.94 3.52
C ILE A 301 15.76 -4.81 4.29
N VAL A 302 15.45 -5.18 5.54
CA VAL A 302 16.45 -5.83 6.42
C VAL A 302 16.83 -7.22 5.93
N VAL A 303 15.86 -8.04 5.49
CA VAL A 303 16.12 -9.37 4.92
C VAL A 303 16.85 -9.24 3.58
N GLY A 304 16.48 -8.26 2.74
CA GLY A 304 17.13 -8.02 1.45
C GLY A 304 18.60 -7.62 1.61
N VAL A 305 18.95 -6.80 2.60
CA VAL A 305 20.33 -6.43 2.91
C VAL A 305 21.13 -7.64 3.38
N GLU A 306 20.62 -8.41 4.33
CA GLU A 306 21.31 -9.61 4.84
C GLU A 306 21.49 -10.67 3.74
N TYR A 307 20.45 -10.88 2.92
CA TYR A 307 20.53 -11.81 1.79
C TYR A 307 21.55 -11.35 0.74
N GLY A 308 21.58 -10.07 0.42
CA GLY A 308 22.59 -9.47 -0.48
C GLY A 308 24.01 -9.60 0.04
N ALA A 309 24.21 -9.49 1.36
CA ALA A 309 25.48 -9.70 2.04
C ALA A 309 25.88 -11.18 2.14
N LYS A 310 25.05 -12.11 1.66
CA LYS A 310 25.20 -13.56 1.84
C LYS A 310 25.19 -13.99 3.32
N ASN A 311 24.67 -13.14 4.21
CA ASN A 311 24.45 -13.47 5.62
C ASN A 311 23.09 -14.14 5.78
N TYR A 312 22.99 -15.38 5.31
CA TYR A 312 21.72 -16.10 5.29
C TYR A 312 21.18 -16.40 6.70
N GLN A 313 22.07 -16.58 7.68
CA GLN A 313 21.64 -16.72 9.07
C GLN A 313 21.00 -15.43 9.58
N GLY A 314 21.58 -14.26 9.31
CA GLY A 314 21.00 -12.97 9.66
C GLY A 314 19.63 -12.75 8.97
N ALA A 315 19.49 -13.16 7.70
CA ALA A 315 18.22 -13.10 6.99
C ALA A 315 17.15 -14.01 7.63
N ARG A 316 17.51 -15.22 8.10
CA ARG A 316 16.61 -16.12 8.85
C ARG A 316 16.21 -15.53 10.20
N ASP A 317 17.15 -14.95 10.91
CA ASP A 317 16.89 -14.33 12.21
C ASP A 317 15.92 -13.15 12.11
N TYR A 318 16.10 -12.26 11.12
CA TYR A 318 15.14 -11.20 10.86
C TYR A 318 13.78 -11.71 10.38
N THR A 319 13.75 -12.82 9.66
CA THR A 319 12.50 -13.49 9.26
C THR A 319 11.72 -13.95 10.49
N ALA A 320 12.37 -14.71 11.39
CA ALA A 320 11.73 -15.20 12.61
C ALA A 320 11.29 -14.03 13.51
N LEU A 321 12.21 -13.10 13.80
CA LEU A 321 11.93 -11.93 14.61
C LEU A 321 10.76 -11.08 14.06
N GLY A 322 10.74 -10.84 12.76
CA GLY A 322 9.70 -10.04 12.12
C GLY A 322 8.32 -10.70 12.21
N LEU A 323 8.24 -12.02 12.04
CA LEU A 323 6.99 -12.77 12.19
C LEU A 323 6.53 -12.82 13.66
N GLU A 324 7.42 -13.06 14.60
CA GLU A 324 7.12 -13.05 16.05
C GLU A 324 6.56 -11.69 16.47
N MET A 325 7.23 -10.60 16.07
CA MET A 325 6.79 -9.24 16.40
C MET A 325 5.46 -8.88 15.71
N SER A 326 5.27 -9.26 14.45
CA SER A 326 4.02 -9.03 13.73
C SER A 326 2.85 -9.71 14.40
N LEU A 327 3.01 -11.00 14.74
CA LEU A 327 1.98 -11.78 15.46
C LEU A 327 1.69 -11.20 16.85
N PHE A 328 2.73 -10.79 17.58
CA PHE A 328 2.56 -10.21 18.91
C PHE A 328 1.74 -8.90 18.85
N ILE A 329 2.08 -8.00 17.92
CA ILE A 329 1.35 -6.74 17.72
C ILE A 329 -0.06 -7.03 17.22
N ALA A 330 -0.22 -8.02 16.33
CA ALA A 330 -1.54 -8.43 15.84
C ALA A 330 -2.45 -8.92 16.97
N MET A 331 -1.96 -9.74 17.87
CA MET A 331 -2.73 -10.17 19.03
C MET A 331 -3.21 -8.99 19.88
N ILE A 332 -2.36 -7.96 20.06
CA ILE A 332 -2.74 -6.77 20.83
C ILE A 332 -3.89 -6.02 20.13
N TYR A 333 -3.73 -5.64 18.85
CA TYR A 333 -4.78 -4.85 18.18
C TYR A 333 -6.06 -5.68 17.96
N MET A 334 -5.97 -6.98 17.68
CA MET A 334 -7.15 -7.85 17.57
C MET A 334 -7.94 -7.94 18.88
N MET A 335 -7.25 -8.05 20.04
CA MET A 335 -7.88 -7.99 21.36
C MET A 335 -8.55 -6.63 21.61
N LEU A 336 -7.85 -5.53 21.28
CA LEU A 336 -8.42 -4.18 21.42
C LEU A 336 -9.66 -3.98 20.54
N GLU A 337 -9.63 -4.43 19.29
CA GLU A 337 -10.78 -4.36 18.39
C GLU A 337 -11.95 -5.18 18.88
N LEU A 338 -11.70 -6.40 19.35
CA LEU A 338 -12.77 -7.27 19.88
C LEU A 338 -13.49 -6.61 21.07
N VAL A 339 -12.75 -5.97 21.98
CA VAL A 339 -13.30 -5.25 23.13
C VAL A 339 -13.99 -3.95 22.68
N ALA A 340 -13.38 -3.22 21.75
CA ALA A 340 -13.83 -1.90 21.32
C ALA A 340 -14.85 -1.92 20.17
N ARG A 341 -15.25 -3.09 19.65
CA ARG A 341 -16.07 -3.22 18.42
C ARG A 341 -17.37 -2.41 18.42
N GLU A 342 -17.99 -2.24 19.59
CA GLU A 342 -19.20 -1.42 19.73
C GLU A 342 -18.88 0.07 19.59
N TYR A 343 -17.82 0.54 20.25
CA TYR A 343 -17.35 1.93 20.12
C TYR A 343 -16.90 2.25 18.70
N ILE A 344 -16.24 1.29 18.04
CA ILE A 344 -15.83 1.42 16.64
C ILE A 344 -17.06 1.61 15.74
N ALA A 345 -18.12 0.80 15.94
CA ALA A 345 -19.35 0.94 15.18
C ALA A 345 -20.02 2.32 15.37
N LEU A 346 -20.02 2.84 16.61
CA LEU A 346 -20.57 4.16 16.95
C LEU A 346 -19.82 5.33 16.29
N ILE A 347 -18.56 5.15 15.89
CA ILE A 347 -17.82 6.19 15.16
C ILE A 347 -18.45 6.42 13.76
N TYR A 348 -19.00 5.37 13.15
CA TYR A 348 -19.46 5.41 11.76
C TYR A 348 -20.96 5.65 11.62
N THR A 349 -21.77 5.26 12.62
CA THR A 349 -23.22 5.31 12.50
C THR A 349 -23.91 5.39 13.86
N THR A 350 -25.12 5.98 13.85
CA THR A 350 -26.03 6.00 14.99
C THR A 350 -27.25 5.08 14.80
N ASN A 351 -27.39 4.46 13.60
CA ASN A 351 -28.46 3.52 13.31
C ASN A 351 -28.22 2.19 14.04
N PRO A 352 -29.09 1.76 14.98
CA PRO A 352 -28.89 0.54 15.77
C PRO A 352 -28.72 -0.72 14.93
N HIS A 353 -29.47 -0.85 13.83
CA HIS A 353 -29.38 -2.00 12.95
C HIS A 353 -28.03 -2.07 12.23
N VAL A 354 -27.53 -0.92 11.75
CA VAL A 354 -26.20 -0.84 11.11
C VAL A 354 -25.10 -1.10 12.12
N ILE A 355 -25.22 -0.62 13.38
CA ILE A 355 -24.26 -0.90 14.47
C ILE A 355 -24.11 -2.40 14.67
N GLU A 356 -25.21 -3.16 14.76
CA GLU A 356 -25.15 -4.61 14.93
C GLU A 356 -24.44 -5.30 13.75
N LEU A 357 -24.72 -4.87 12.50
CA LEU A 357 -24.04 -5.39 11.32
C LEU A 357 -22.54 -5.08 11.34
N VAL A 358 -22.13 -3.86 11.69
CA VAL A 358 -20.72 -3.46 11.80
C VAL A 358 -20.00 -4.31 12.84
N LYS A 359 -20.61 -4.55 14.00
CA LYS A 359 -20.03 -5.40 15.06
C LYS A 359 -19.74 -6.83 14.57
N VAL A 360 -20.60 -7.38 13.71
CA VAL A 360 -20.40 -8.71 13.12
C VAL A 360 -19.31 -8.64 12.04
N PHE A 361 -19.34 -7.66 11.16
CA PHE A 361 -18.29 -7.51 10.13
C PHE A 361 -16.91 -7.27 10.73
N ILE A 362 -16.81 -6.56 11.86
CA ILE A 362 -15.53 -6.39 12.57
C ILE A 362 -14.98 -7.74 13.06
N ILE A 363 -15.83 -8.70 13.46
CA ILE A 363 -15.34 -10.04 13.87
C ILE A 363 -14.64 -10.73 12.68
N TYR A 364 -15.26 -10.71 11.50
CA TYR A 364 -14.61 -11.23 10.29
C TYR A 364 -13.34 -10.44 9.94
N ALA A 365 -13.39 -9.11 10.08
CA ALA A 365 -12.21 -8.27 9.87
C ALA A 365 -11.03 -8.65 10.80
N ILE A 366 -11.29 -8.97 12.05
CA ILE A 366 -10.30 -9.46 13.01
C ILE A 366 -9.71 -10.81 12.54
N MET A 367 -10.53 -11.74 12.04
CA MET A 367 -10.05 -13.01 11.51
C MET A 367 -9.18 -12.80 10.27
N TRP A 368 -9.61 -11.94 9.35
CA TRP A 368 -8.83 -11.55 8.18
C TRP A 368 -7.48 -10.94 8.57
N GLN A 369 -7.46 -10.01 9.51
CA GLN A 369 -6.25 -9.36 10.01
C GLN A 369 -5.27 -10.35 10.66
N GLY A 370 -5.77 -11.39 11.33
CA GLY A 370 -4.95 -12.48 11.86
C GLY A 370 -4.18 -13.24 10.77
N GLY A 371 -4.84 -13.56 9.65
CA GLY A 371 -4.20 -14.14 8.48
C GLY A 371 -3.20 -13.19 7.83
N ASP A 372 -3.53 -11.92 7.74
CA ASP A 372 -2.73 -10.89 7.11
C ASP A 372 -1.48 -10.53 7.93
N ALA A 373 -1.54 -10.65 9.27
CA ALA A 373 -0.38 -10.51 10.15
C ALA A 373 0.72 -11.55 9.88
N VAL A 374 0.39 -12.64 9.19
CA VAL A 374 1.34 -13.65 8.70
C VAL A 374 1.68 -13.43 7.23
N ALA A 375 0.65 -13.25 6.39
CA ALA A 375 0.80 -13.18 4.94
C ALA A 375 1.62 -11.96 4.50
N ALA A 376 1.30 -10.75 4.98
CA ALA A 376 1.95 -9.52 4.55
C ALA A 376 3.45 -9.44 4.94
N PRO A 377 3.87 -9.77 6.18
CA PRO A 377 5.29 -9.87 6.50
C PRO A 377 6.04 -10.90 5.64
N ILE A 378 5.45 -12.07 5.38
CA ILE A 378 6.08 -13.10 4.53
C ILE A 378 6.24 -12.61 3.09
N GLN A 379 5.27 -11.89 2.55
CA GLN A 379 5.43 -11.24 1.25
C GLN A 379 6.62 -10.29 1.24
N GLY A 380 6.79 -9.48 2.29
CA GLY A 380 7.95 -8.61 2.45
C GLY A 380 9.27 -9.37 2.49
N ILE A 381 9.33 -10.47 3.24
CA ILE A 381 10.48 -11.36 3.32
C ILE A 381 10.81 -11.97 1.96
N LEU A 382 9.82 -12.51 1.25
CA LEU A 382 10.01 -13.09 -0.08
C LEU A 382 10.47 -12.04 -1.10
N ARG A 383 9.99 -10.79 -1.00
CA ARG A 383 10.53 -9.67 -1.80
C ARG A 383 12.01 -9.42 -1.50
N GLY A 384 12.41 -9.45 -0.22
CA GLY A 384 13.82 -9.35 0.20
C GLY A 384 14.70 -10.44 -0.41
N TYR A 385 14.20 -11.68 -0.49
CA TYR A 385 14.84 -12.80 -1.19
C TYR A 385 14.72 -12.74 -2.72
N LYS A 386 14.01 -11.74 -3.30
CA LYS A 386 13.66 -11.63 -4.73
C LYS A 386 12.79 -12.78 -5.27
N ASP A 387 12.09 -13.50 -4.40
CA ASP A 387 11.14 -14.57 -4.77
C ASP A 387 9.71 -14.03 -4.90
N VAL A 388 9.53 -13.10 -5.83
CA VAL A 388 8.28 -12.35 -6.03
C VAL A 388 7.23 -13.12 -6.83
N ASN A 389 7.64 -14.10 -7.65
CA ASN A 389 6.70 -14.91 -8.42
C ASN A 389 5.79 -15.74 -7.51
N ALA A 390 6.30 -16.17 -6.37
CA ALA A 390 5.51 -16.90 -5.39
C ALA A 390 4.39 -16.04 -4.81
N THR A 391 4.68 -14.76 -4.50
CA THR A 391 3.67 -13.83 -4.00
C THR A 391 2.58 -13.57 -5.04
N PHE A 392 2.94 -13.39 -6.32
CA PHE A 392 2.00 -13.20 -7.41
C PHE A 392 1.03 -14.39 -7.55
N TRP A 393 1.57 -15.61 -7.68
CA TRP A 393 0.73 -16.80 -7.84
C TRP A 393 -0.14 -17.05 -6.61
N CYS A 394 0.39 -16.77 -5.41
CA CYS A 394 -0.35 -16.90 -4.17
C CYS A 394 -1.53 -15.92 -4.12
N SER A 395 -1.31 -14.64 -4.43
CA SER A 395 -2.39 -13.64 -4.44
C SER A 395 -3.45 -13.96 -5.49
N MET A 396 -3.04 -14.38 -6.68
CA MET A 396 -3.97 -14.80 -7.74
C MET A 396 -4.84 -15.99 -7.29
N LEU A 397 -4.22 -17.03 -6.75
CA LEU A 397 -4.93 -18.23 -6.30
C LEU A 397 -5.83 -17.94 -5.09
N ALA A 398 -5.30 -17.26 -4.06
CA ALA A 398 -6.02 -17.03 -2.80
C ALA A 398 -7.23 -16.12 -2.99
N TYR A 399 -7.07 -14.99 -3.68
CA TYR A 399 -8.13 -13.99 -3.77
C TYR A 399 -9.07 -14.20 -4.96
N TRP A 400 -8.56 -14.60 -6.13
CA TRP A 400 -9.41 -14.72 -7.33
C TRP A 400 -9.88 -16.15 -7.61
N ALA A 401 -9.03 -17.17 -7.41
CA ALA A 401 -9.40 -18.55 -7.68
C ALA A 401 -10.11 -19.23 -6.49
N ILE A 402 -9.87 -18.80 -5.25
CA ILE A 402 -10.46 -19.40 -4.05
C ILE A 402 -11.51 -18.46 -3.44
N CYS A 403 -11.13 -17.24 -3.03
CA CYS A 403 -12.02 -16.34 -2.31
C CYS A 403 -13.30 -16.06 -3.11
N LEU A 404 -13.21 -15.60 -4.35
CA LEU A 404 -14.37 -15.21 -5.14
C LEU A 404 -15.33 -16.39 -5.40
N PRO A 405 -14.89 -17.57 -5.89
CA PRO A 405 -15.78 -18.71 -6.08
C PRO A 405 -16.39 -19.26 -4.78
N VAL A 406 -15.60 -19.27 -3.69
CA VAL A 406 -16.11 -19.69 -2.36
C VAL A 406 -17.18 -18.72 -1.86
N GLY A 407 -16.97 -17.40 -2.01
CA GLY A 407 -17.98 -16.40 -1.64
C GLY A 407 -19.29 -16.58 -2.38
N LEU A 408 -19.22 -16.79 -3.70
CA LEU A 408 -20.40 -17.07 -4.53
C LEU A 408 -21.08 -18.40 -4.12
N LEU A 409 -20.29 -19.44 -3.83
CA LEU A 409 -20.82 -20.72 -3.39
C LEU A 409 -21.54 -20.62 -2.04
N LEU A 410 -20.95 -19.94 -1.07
CA LEU A 410 -21.52 -19.74 0.26
C LEU A 410 -22.80 -18.89 0.21
N ASP A 411 -22.83 -17.90 -0.66
CA ASP A 411 -24.02 -17.08 -0.87
C ASP A 411 -25.16 -17.88 -1.55
N TYR A 412 -24.85 -18.50 -2.71
CA TYR A 412 -25.85 -19.17 -3.52
C TYR A 412 -26.37 -20.49 -2.91
N LYS A 413 -25.46 -21.32 -2.35
CA LYS A 413 -25.82 -22.68 -1.88
C LYS A 413 -26.23 -22.71 -0.42
N PHE A 414 -25.61 -21.86 0.42
CA PHE A 414 -25.82 -21.85 1.86
C PHE A 414 -26.65 -20.66 2.36
N ASN A 415 -26.99 -19.71 1.47
CA ASN A 415 -27.77 -18.51 1.78
C ASN A 415 -27.17 -17.66 2.93
N ASN A 416 -25.84 -17.61 3.04
CA ASN A 416 -25.16 -16.85 4.09
C ASN A 416 -25.21 -15.32 3.85
N GLY A 417 -25.80 -14.86 2.75
CA GLY A 417 -25.96 -13.45 2.42
C GLY A 417 -24.62 -12.70 2.34
N ALA A 418 -24.60 -11.47 2.83
CA ALA A 418 -23.41 -10.63 2.79
C ALA A 418 -22.21 -11.21 3.58
N PHE A 419 -22.45 -12.03 4.61
CA PHE A 419 -21.41 -12.64 5.42
C PHE A 419 -20.62 -13.68 4.64
N ALA A 420 -21.20 -14.30 3.60
CA ALA A 420 -20.52 -15.24 2.72
C ALA A 420 -19.22 -14.65 2.12
N TYR A 421 -19.25 -13.37 1.76
CA TYR A 421 -18.12 -12.69 1.14
C TYR A 421 -17.02 -12.37 2.14
N TRP A 422 -17.34 -12.05 3.38
CA TRP A 422 -16.34 -11.90 4.44
C TRP A 422 -15.71 -13.23 4.83
N GLN A 423 -16.54 -14.29 4.97
CA GLN A 423 -16.02 -15.65 5.20
C GLN A 423 -15.07 -16.09 4.09
N SER A 424 -15.37 -15.74 2.84
CA SER A 424 -14.51 -16.07 1.71
C SER A 424 -13.21 -15.26 1.70
N LEU A 425 -13.22 -14.00 2.12
CA LEU A 425 -12.01 -13.20 2.33
C LEU A 425 -11.11 -13.83 3.41
N ASP A 426 -11.69 -14.28 4.53
CA ASP A 426 -10.97 -14.99 5.60
C ASP A 426 -10.32 -16.28 5.08
N ILE A 427 -11.07 -17.09 4.32
CA ILE A 427 -10.54 -18.30 3.70
C ILE A 427 -9.40 -17.97 2.75
N GLY A 428 -9.56 -16.93 1.92
CA GLY A 428 -8.54 -16.47 0.98
C GLY A 428 -7.24 -16.07 1.66
N VAL A 429 -7.32 -15.23 2.70
CA VAL A 429 -6.11 -14.76 3.41
C VAL A 429 -5.44 -15.88 4.22
N ILE A 430 -6.21 -16.80 4.82
CA ILE A 430 -5.66 -17.97 5.52
C ILE A 430 -4.94 -18.88 4.51
N CYS A 431 -5.54 -19.15 3.36
CA CYS A 431 -4.88 -19.90 2.28
C CYS A 431 -3.59 -19.19 1.83
N SER A 432 -3.62 -17.88 1.67
CA SER A 432 -2.43 -17.07 1.35
C SER A 432 -1.36 -17.24 2.40
N ALA A 433 -1.69 -17.08 3.68
CA ALA A 433 -0.75 -17.22 4.80
C ALA A 433 -0.10 -18.62 4.83
N VAL A 434 -0.89 -19.68 4.61
CA VAL A 434 -0.38 -21.07 4.57
C VAL A 434 0.56 -21.29 3.38
N VAL A 435 0.13 -20.92 2.17
CA VAL A 435 0.92 -21.13 0.93
C VAL A 435 2.23 -20.34 0.99
N LEU A 436 2.17 -19.08 1.42
CA LEU A 436 3.37 -18.24 1.57
C LEU A 436 4.31 -18.77 2.66
N SER A 437 3.78 -19.27 3.78
CA SER A 437 4.59 -19.88 4.84
C SER A 437 5.31 -21.14 4.35
N LEU A 438 4.61 -22.02 3.63
CA LEU A 438 5.21 -23.20 3.01
C LEU A 438 6.31 -22.81 2.01
N ARG A 439 6.04 -21.82 1.15
CA ARG A 439 7.04 -21.32 0.19
C ARG A 439 8.28 -20.80 0.89
N LEU A 440 8.10 -19.99 1.96
CA LEU A 440 9.20 -19.45 2.74
C LEU A 440 10.07 -20.56 3.37
N ILE A 441 9.45 -21.57 3.97
CA ILE A 441 10.14 -22.72 4.56
C ILE A 441 10.95 -23.47 3.48
N LEU A 442 10.34 -23.74 2.31
CA LEU A 442 11.01 -24.40 1.22
C LEU A 442 12.21 -23.59 0.68
N LEU A 443 12.03 -22.29 0.54
CA LEU A 443 13.09 -21.39 0.11
C LEU A 443 14.25 -21.39 1.09
N GLN A 444 13.98 -21.26 2.39
CA GLN A 444 15.02 -21.25 3.41
C GLN A 444 15.75 -22.58 3.54
N ARG A 445 15.04 -23.71 3.40
CA ARG A 445 15.67 -25.06 3.33
C ARG A 445 16.58 -25.19 2.10
N ARG A 446 16.16 -24.67 0.96
CA ARG A 446 16.98 -24.67 -0.25
C ARG A 446 18.24 -23.83 -0.09
N ILE A 447 18.12 -22.64 0.48
CA ILE A 447 19.27 -21.75 0.77
C ILE A 447 20.25 -22.46 1.72
N LYS A 448 19.76 -23.08 2.80
CA LYS A 448 20.61 -23.81 3.76
C LYS A 448 21.41 -24.94 3.10
N LYS A 449 20.80 -25.67 2.16
CA LYS A 449 21.49 -26.73 1.42
C LYS A 449 22.63 -26.23 0.50
N TYR A 450 22.61 -24.95 0.12
CA TYR A 450 23.70 -24.32 -0.65
C TYR A 450 24.79 -23.72 0.27
N GLU A 451 24.55 -23.61 1.57
CA GLU A 451 25.55 -23.20 2.56
C GLU A 451 26.42 -24.36 3.03
N GLU A 452 25.87 -25.57 3.04
CA GLU A 452 26.57 -26.86 3.34
C GLU A 452 27.30 -27.36 2.11
#